data_31c5bb9ab27d7e2cc137426a720a5eab
#
_entry.id   31c5bb9ab27d7e2cc137426a720a5eab
#
_cell.length_a   1.000
_cell.length_b   1.000
_cell.length_c   1.000
_cell.angle_alpha   90.00
_cell.angle_beta   90.00
_cell.angle_gamma   90.00
#
_symmetry.space_group_name_H-M   'P 1'
#
loop_
_entity.id
_entity.type
_entity.pdbx_description
1 polymer ?
#
loop_
_entity_poly.entity_id
_entity_poly.type
_entity_poly.pdbx_seq_one_letter_code
_entity_poly.pdbx_strand_id
1 'polypeptide(L)'
;MVTLESSLGGFHVLELQGQSWILEKGAYWASEGSVDLKFFKERLWTSLWAGEGLVYLQSQVTGEGKVVVTTKGPVEEIDLADGQEVVVDGDCIIGRMASVKFSMRRPTENFLGRFTAGEPLVRVYCGPGKLLLNPTFYWRYFMAQRRQA
;
A
#
# COMPACT_ATOMS: atom_id res chain seq x y z
N MET A 1 -16.24 13.26 -22.81
CA MET A 1 -16.17 11.83 -22.45
C MET A 1 -14.70 11.50 -22.27
N VAL A 2 -14.31 10.93 -21.14
CA VAL A 2 -12.94 10.47 -20.86
C VAL A 2 -12.98 8.93 -20.87
N THR A 3 -12.09 8.32 -21.64
CA THR A 3 -11.93 6.87 -21.65
C THR A 3 -10.69 6.54 -20.86
N LEU A 4 -10.81 5.71 -19.84
CA LEU A 4 -9.71 5.25 -19.01
C LEU A 4 -9.25 3.86 -19.48
N GLU A 5 -7.95 3.61 -19.40
CA GLU A 5 -7.37 2.30 -19.69
C GLU A 5 -7.91 1.25 -18.71
N SER A 6 -8.12 0.02 -19.18
CA SER A 6 -8.57 -1.07 -18.32
C SER A 6 -7.45 -1.58 -17.41
N SER A 7 -7.82 -1.99 -16.19
CA SER A 7 -6.91 -2.73 -15.30
C SER A 7 -7.05 -4.23 -15.54
N LEU A 8 -5.94 -4.93 -15.76
CA LEU A 8 -5.93 -6.39 -15.93
C LEU A 8 -6.31 -7.13 -14.63
N GLY A 9 -6.11 -6.53 -13.48
CA GLY A 9 -6.38 -7.12 -12.17
C GLY A 9 -7.74 -6.74 -11.58
N GLY A 10 -8.41 -5.72 -12.15
CA GLY A 10 -9.66 -5.19 -11.66
C GLY A 10 -9.52 -3.84 -10.94
N PHE A 11 -10.64 -3.41 -10.39
CA PHE A 11 -10.75 -2.16 -9.66
C PHE A 11 -11.43 -2.38 -8.31
N HIS A 12 -11.08 -1.57 -7.35
CA HIS A 12 -11.79 -1.46 -6.09
C HIS A 12 -12.23 -0.01 -5.88
N VAL A 13 -13.45 0.18 -5.39
CA VAL A 13 -14.00 1.51 -5.11
C VAL A 13 -13.89 1.77 -3.63
N LEU A 14 -13.14 2.81 -3.28
CA LEU A 14 -12.98 3.29 -1.92
C LEU A 14 -13.89 4.50 -1.71
N GLU A 15 -14.75 4.48 -0.70
CA GLU A 15 -15.61 5.60 -0.34
C GLU A 15 -14.96 6.45 0.75
N LEU A 16 -14.73 7.72 0.44
CA LEU A 16 -14.23 8.72 1.40
C LEU A 16 -15.39 9.44 2.06
N GLN A 17 -15.34 9.55 3.38
CA GLN A 17 -16.28 10.25 4.24
C GLN A 17 -15.54 11.27 5.13
N GLY A 18 -14.65 12.06 4.52
CA GLY A 18 -13.79 13.01 5.21
C GLY A 18 -12.42 12.47 5.68
N GLN A 19 -12.22 11.14 5.68
CA GLN A 19 -10.92 10.56 6.00
C GLN A 19 -9.94 10.68 4.83
N SER A 20 -8.64 10.67 5.16
CA SER A 20 -7.57 10.64 4.17
C SER A 20 -6.98 9.25 4.03
N TRP A 21 -6.67 8.88 2.79
CA TRP A 21 -5.96 7.65 2.47
C TRP A 21 -4.64 7.95 1.78
N ILE A 22 -3.65 7.15 2.06
CA ILE A 22 -2.34 7.14 1.41
C ILE A 22 -2.27 5.87 0.58
N LEU A 23 -2.19 6.03 -0.74
CA LEU A 23 -2.21 4.96 -1.73
C LEU A 23 -0.79 4.70 -2.24
N GLU A 24 -0.46 3.44 -2.45
CA GLU A 24 0.81 3.04 -3.05
C GLU A 24 0.95 3.56 -4.48
N LYS A 25 2.20 3.65 -4.94
CA LYS A 25 2.52 4.12 -6.29
C LYS A 25 1.77 3.30 -7.34
N GLY A 26 1.00 4.00 -8.20
CA GLY A 26 0.23 3.39 -9.27
C GLY A 26 -1.09 2.75 -8.84
N ALA A 27 -1.48 2.83 -7.55
CA ALA A 27 -2.77 2.34 -7.10
C ALA A 27 -3.93 3.28 -7.44
N TYR A 28 -3.72 4.60 -7.41
CA TYR A 28 -4.75 5.57 -7.80
C TYR A 28 -5.08 5.44 -9.28
N TRP A 29 -6.38 5.41 -9.59
CA TRP A 29 -6.88 5.34 -10.95
C TRP A 29 -7.71 6.57 -11.32
N ALA A 30 -8.77 6.83 -10.58
CA ALA A 30 -9.68 7.95 -10.80
C ALA A 30 -10.40 8.32 -9.51
N SER A 31 -10.97 9.51 -9.43
CA SER A 31 -11.83 9.94 -8.34
C SER A 31 -12.90 10.91 -8.80
N GLU A 32 -13.94 11.08 -7.99
CA GLU A 32 -14.90 12.15 -8.14
C GLU A 32 -14.24 13.52 -7.92
N GLY A 33 -14.83 14.59 -8.50
CA GLY A 33 -14.25 15.93 -8.46
C GLY A 33 -14.20 16.58 -7.08
N SER A 34 -14.88 16.00 -6.08
CA SER A 34 -14.84 16.41 -4.67
C SER A 34 -13.66 15.84 -3.87
N VAL A 35 -12.86 14.99 -4.51
CA VAL A 35 -11.69 14.36 -3.89
C VAL A 35 -10.43 15.10 -4.30
N ASP A 36 -9.69 15.58 -3.32
CA ASP A 36 -8.36 16.15 -3.50
C ASP A 36 -7.30 15.06 -3.61
N LEU A 37 -6.48 15.16 -4.66
CA LEU A 37 -5.32 14.29 -4.88
C LEU A 37 -4.03 15.10 -4.67
N LYS A 38 -3.17 14.63 -3.77
CA LYS A 38 -1.85 15.22 -3.50
C LYS A 38 -0.77 14.15 -3.55
N PHE A 39 0.45 14.56 -3.91
CA PHE A 39 1.60 13.69 -3.74
C PHE A 39 2.02 13.68 -2.27
N PHE A 40 2.14 12.49 -1.72
CA PHE A 40 2.59 12.26 -0.36
C PHE A 40 4.03 11.73 -0.38
N LYS A 41 4.90 12.41 0.36
CA LYS A 41 6.30 12.05 0.48
C LYS A 41 6.56 11.59 1.91
N GLU A 42 6.71 10.29 2.11
CA GLU A 42 7.09 9.74 3.39
C GLU A 42 8.62 9.71 3.52
N ARG A 43 9.13 10.34 4.57
CA ARG A 43 10.52 10.23 4.97
C ARG A 43 10.65 9.06 5.95
N LEU A 44 11.12 7.95 5.45
CA LEU A 44 11.47 6.82 6.32
C LEU A 44 12.86 7.11 6.91
N TRP A 45 12.87 7.40 8.21
CA TRP A 45 14.11 7.43 8.96
C TRP A 45 14.50 5.97 9.25
N THR A 46 15.17 5.33 8.31
CA THR A 46 15.84 4.07 8.59
C THR A 46 17.07 4.40 9.41
N SER A 47 17.08 4.05 10.69
CA SER A 47 18.25 4.15 11.58
C SER A 47 19.28 3.08 11.21
N LEU A 48 19.69 3.00 9.95
CA LEU A 48 20.60 2.00 9.43
C LEU A 48 21.58 2.60 8.43
N TRP A 49 22.75 2.95 8.93
CA TRP A 49 24.09 2.92 8.32
C TRP A 49 24.32 3.50 6.91
N ALA A 50 23.34 4.02 6.21
CA ALA A 50 23.55 4.75 4.98
C ALA A 50 22.73 6.02 5.05
N GLY A 51 23.33 7.17 5.27
CA GLY A 51 22.75 8.50 5.43
C GLY A 51 21.80 9.00 4.32
N GLU A 52 21.19 8.13 3.57
CA GLU A 52 20.19 8.37 2.56
C GLU A 52 18.86 7.79 3.03
N GLY A 53 17.97 8.66 3.54
CA GLY A 53 16.59 8.29 3.84
C GLY A 53 15.89 7.84 2.56
N LEU A 54 15.30 6.65 2.55
CA LEU A 54 14.42 6.19 1.50
C LEU A 54 13.21 7.10 1.40
N VAL A 55 13.04 7.73 0.24
CA VAL A 55 11.89 8.58 -0.06
C VAL A 55 10.85 7.74 -0.77
N TYR A 56 9.73 7.49 -0.10
CA TYR A 56 8.56 6.87 -0.69
C TYR A 56 7.63 7.92 -1.28
N LEU A 57 7.39 7.84 -2.58
CA LEU A 57 6.44 8.69 -3.27
C LEU A 57 5.11 7.94 -3.39
N GLN A 58 4.10 8.43 -2.71
CA GLN A 58 2.74 7.87 -2.65
C GLN A 58 1.72 8.92 -3.07
N SER A 59 0.47 8.52 -3.25
CA SER A 59 -0.63 9.44 -3.51
C SER A 59 -1.51 9.57 -2.27
N GLN A 60 -1.78 10.77 -1.83
CA GLN A 60 -2.77 11.02 -0.77
C GLN A 60 -4.07 11.50 -1.39
N VAL A 61 -5.17 10.85 -1.03
CA VAL A 61 -6.53 11.26 -1.39
C VAL A 61 -7.29 11.70 -0.14
N THR A 62 -8.02 12.80 -0.26
CA THR A 62 -8.75 13.42 0.87
C THR A 62 -10.04 14.03 0.36
N GLY A 63 -11.07 14.08 1.18
CA GLY A 63 -12.35 14.69 0.84
C GLY A 63 -13.51 13.71 1.02
N GLU A 64 -14.59 13.99 0.32
CA GLU A 64 -15.79 13.15 0.30
C GLU A 64 -16.07 12.71 -1.12
N GLY A 65 -16.41 11.43 -1.31
CA GLY A 65 -16.71 10.87 -2.63
C GLY A 65 -15.99 9.55 -2.89
N LYS A 66 -16.03 9.11 -4.14
CA LYS A 66 -15.47 7.82 -4.53
C LYS A 66 -14.09 7.97 -5.15
N VAL A 67 -13.22 7.06 -4.76
CA VAL A 67 -11.89 6.87 -5.36
C VAL A 67 -11.81 5.46 -5.92
N VAL A 68 -11.40 5.35 -7.16
CA VAL A 68 -11.16 4.06 -7.81
C VAL A 68 -9.67 3.77 -7.74
N VAL A 69 -9.34 2.62 -7.20
CA VAL A 69 -7.95 2.11 -7.15
C VAL A 69 -7.82 0.89 -8.03
N THR A 70 -6.66 0.76 -8.68
CA THR A 70 -6.33 -0.45 -9.44
C THR A 70 -5.94 -1.57 -8.48
N THR A 71 -6.36 -2.78 -8.79
CA THR A 71 -6.03 -3.95 -7.99
C THR A 71 -5.40 -5.03 -8.86
N LYS A 72 -4.72 -5.95 -8.23
CA LYS A 72 -4.11 -7.12 -8.89
C LYS A 72 -4.88 -8.40 -8.57
N GLY A 73 -6.11 -8.26 -8.10
CA GLY A 73 -6.99 -9.35 -7.66
C GLY A 73 -7.91 -8.90 -6.52
N PRO A 74 -8.47 -9.82 -5.75
CA PRO A 74 -9.35 -9.50 -4.62
C PRO A 74 -8.68 -8.56 -3.62
N VAL A 75 -9.46 -7.64 -3.09
CA VAL A 75 -9.01 -6.69 -2.06
C VAL A 75 -9.52 -7.14 -0.71
N GLU A 76 -8.66 -7.11 0.28
CA GLU A 76 -8.97 -7.37 1.67
C GLU A 76 -8.77 -6.09 2.48
N GLU A 77 -9.79 -5.71 3.25
CA GLU A 77 -9.70 -4.61 4.21
C GLU A 77 -9.37 -5.16 5.60
N ILE A 78 -8.38 -4.58 6.25
CA ILE A 78 -8.01 -4.91 7.62
C ILE A 78 -8.20 -3.69 8.50
N ASP A 79 -9.02 -3.84 9.54
CA ASP A 79 -9.17 -2.85 10.60
C ASP A 79 -8.10 -3.08 11.68
N LEU A 80 -7.32 -2.05 11.98
CA LEU A 80 -6.32 -2.07 13.05
C LEU A 80 -6.82 -1.24 14.24
N ALA A 81 -6.87 -1.86 15.40
CA ALA A 81 -7.09 -1.17 16.66
C ALA A 81 -5.88 -0.27 17.01
N ASP A 82 -6.08 0.64 17.97
CA ASP A 82 -4.97 1.48 18.45
C ASP A 82 -3.83 0.64 19.01
N GLY A 83 -2.61 0.91 18.54
CA GLY A 83 -1.41 0.16 18.88
C GLY A 83 -1.29 -1.24 18.28
N GLN A 84 -2.30 -1.72 17.56
CA GLN A 84 -2.21 -3.00 16.87
C GLN A 84 -1.25 -2.89 15.68
N GLU A 85 -0.29 -3.80 15.64
CA GLU A 85 0.67 -3.89 14.53
C GLU A 85 0.34 -5.05 13.60
N VAL A 86 0.55 -4.81 12.31
CA VAL A 86 0.58 -5.85 11.28
C VAL A 86 1.83 -5.69 10.44
N VAL A 87 2.45 -6.81 10.10
CA VAL A 87 3.59 -6.88 9.19
C VAL A 87 3.09 -7.34 7.83
N VAL A 88 3.36 -6.55 6.81
CA VAL A 88 2.88 -6.80 5.45
C VAL A 88 4.06 -6.85 4.49
N ASP A 89 4.01 -7.81 3.58
CA ASP A 89 4.90 -7.81 2.42
C ASP A 89 4.58 -6.60 1.52
N GLY A 90 5.61 -5.91 1.09
CA GLY A 90 5.47 -4.64 0.37
C GLY A 90 4.61 -4.69 -0.88
N ASP A 91 4.60 -5.81 -1.57
CA ASP A 91 3.83 -5.97 -2.80
C ASP A 91 2.33 -6.23 -2.57
N CYS A 92 1.95 -6.52 -1.33
CA CYS A 92 0.56 -6.80 -0.97
C CYS A 92 -0.24 -5.57 -0.57
N ILE A 93 0.39 -4.44 -0.28
CA ILE A 93 -0.31 -3.23 0.13
C ILE A 93 -0.81 -2.43 -1.07
N ILE A 94 -2.06 -1.97 -1.01
CA ILE A 94 -2.65 -1.02 -1.96
C ILE A 94 -2.68 0.38 -1.36
N GLY A 95 -3.04 0.47 -0.07
CA GLY A 95 -3.12 1.74 0.63
C GLY A 95 -3.46 1.60 2.10
N ARG A 96 -3.41 2.71 2.81
CA ARG A 96 -3.71 2.82 4.23
C ARG A 96 -4.42 4.13 4.55
N MET A 97 -5.23 4.15 5.59
CA MET A 97 -5.70 5.41 6.16
C MET A 97 -4.51 6.22 6.67
N ALA A 98 -4.59 7.55 6.58
CA ALA A 98 -3.51 8.44 7.03
C ALA A 98 -3.24 8.36 8.54
N SER A 99 -4.22 7.87 9.33
CA SER A 99 -4.07 7.60 10.77
C SER A 99 -3.16 6.42 11.07
N VAL A 100 -3.00 5.48 10.14
CA VAL A 100 -2.15 4.31 10.32
C VAL A 100 -0.68 4.71 10.16
N LYS A 101 0.10 4.50 11.19
CA LYS A 101 1.54 4.75 11.19
C LYS A 101 2.26 3.67 10.38
N PHE A 102 3.26 4.09 9.63
CA PHE A 102 4.09 3.22 8.80
C PHE A 102 5.54 3.27 9.26
N SER A 103 6.18 2.12 9.31
CA SER A 103 7.61 1.99 9.58
C SER A 103 8.19 0.79 8.84
N MET A 104 9.51 0.77 8.70
CA MET A 104 10.25 -0.39 8.21
C MET A 104 11.18 -0.89 9.29
N ARG A 105 11.26 -2.22 9.46
CA ARG A 105 12.21 -2.84 10.37
C ARG A 105 12.80 -4.12 9.79
N ARG A 106 13.93 -4.56 10.31
CA ARG A 106 14.49 -5.88 9.95
C ARG A 106 13.58 -6.98 10.50
N PRO A 107 13.38 -8.07 9.75
CA PRO A 107 12.69 -9.23 10.29
C PRO A 107 13.46 -9.76 11.50
N THR A 108 12.77 -10.07 12.58
CA THR A 108 13.34 -10.82 13.71
C THR A 108 13.48 -12.30 13.34
N GLU A 109 14.43 -13.01 13.97
CA GLU A 109 14.75 -14.42 13.63
C GLU A 109 13.53 -15.35 13.63
N ASN A 110 12.52 -15.08 14.44
CA ASN A 110 11.27 -15.85 14.50
C ASN A 110 10.36 -15.65 13.28
N PHE A 111 10.61 -14.65 12.43
CA PHE A 111 9.86 -14.34 11.22
C PHE A 111 10.53 -14.86 9.94
N LEU A 112 11.80 -15.27 10.02
CA LEU A 112 12.62 -15.66 8.87
C LEU A 112 12.09 -16.87 8.09
N GLY A 113 11.32 -17.75 8.72
CA GLY A 113 10.78 -18.94 8.05
C GLY A 113 9.71 -18.69 6.98
N ARG A 114 9.17 -17.47 6.89
CA ARG A 114 8.10 -17.11 5.93
C ARG A 114 8.50 -16.13 4.85
N PHE A 115 9.61 -15.41 5.01
CA PHE A 115 10.05 -14.36 4.08
C PHE A 115 11.41 -14.69 3.46
N THR A 116 11.49 -15.77 2.72
CA THR A 116 12.70 -16.18 2.00
C THR A 116 12.97 -15.42 0.70
N ALA A 117 12.32 -14.32 0.44
CA ALA A 117 12.37 -13.61 -0.84
C ALA A 117 13.24 -12.34 -0.85
N GLY A 118 14.38 -12.34 -0.14
CA GLY A 118 15.46 -11.37 -0.44
C GLY A 118 15.22 -9.90 -0.08
N GLU A 119 14.09 -9.53 0.55
CA GLU A 119 13.90 -8.17 1.05
C GLU A 119 14.48 -8.02 2.45
N PRO A 120 15.46 -7.12 2.65
CA PRO A 120 16.13 -6.96 3.95
C PRO A 120 15.26 -6.25 5.00
N LEU A 121 14.11 -5.70 4.61
CA LEU A 121 13.22 -4.91 5.46
C LEU A 121 11.76 -5.33 5.28
N VAL A 122 11.04 -5.45 6.39
CA VAL A 122 9.59 -5.67 6.38
C VAL A 122 8.85 -4.37 6.67
N ARG A 123 7.68 -4.21 6.05
CA ARG A 123 6.79 -3.08 6.28
C ARG A 123 5.89 -3.36 7.47
N VAL A 124 5.85 -2.44 8.42
CA VAL A 124 5.04 -2.54 9.63
C VAL A 124 4.06 -1.39 9.66
N TYR A 125 2.81 -1.73 9.85
CA TYR A 125 1.70 -0.79 9.98
C TYR A 125 1.11 -0.89 11.37
N CYS A 126 0.91 0.26 12.02
CA CYS A 126 0.36 0.36 13.37
C CYS A 126 -0.88 1.24 13.37
N GLY A 127 -2.00 0.71 13.88
CA GLY A 127 -3.29 1.42 13.98
C GLY A 127 -3.25 2.63 14.92
N PRO A 128 -4.36 3.35 15.01
CA PRO A 128 -5.70 2.95 14.54
C PRO A 128 -5.96 3.27 13.06
N GLY A 129 -6.78 2.47 12.41
CA GLY A 129 -7.28 2.73 11.06
C GLY A 129 -7.32 1.50 10.16
N LYS A 130 -7.53 1.71 8.87
CA LYS A 130 -7.71 0.62 7.90
C LYS A 130 -6.53 0.50 6.94
N LEU A 131 -6.29 -0.72 6.49
CA LEU A 131 -5.40 -1.08 5.40
C LEU A 131 -6.20 -1.71 4.26
N LEU A 132 -5.78 -1.45 3.03
CA LEU A 132 -6.21 -2.16 1.83
C LEU A 132 -5.08 -3.06 1.36
N LEU A 133 -5.34 -4.36 1.33
CA LEU A 133 -4.39 -5.37 0.90
C LEU A 133 -4.87 -6.09 -0.35
N ASN A 134 -3.90 -6.54 -1.11
CA ASN A 134 -4.09 -7.50 -2.20
C ASN A 134 -3.19 -8.70 -1.96
N PRO A 135 -3.64 -9.71 -1.19
CA PRO A 135 -2.81 -10.86 -0.80
C PRO A 135 -2.64 -11.91 -1.90
N THR A 136 -2.85 -11.58 -3.16
CA THR A 136 -2.93 -12.56 -4.24
C THR A 136 -1.55 -13.13 -4.62
N PHE A 137 -1.29 -14.37 -4.26
CA PHE A 137 -0.09 -15.15 -4.63
C PHE A 137 0.09 -15.31 -6.15
N TYR A 138 -0.99 -15.35 -6.90
CA TYR A 138 -0.99 -15.51 -8.36
C TYR A 138 -0.15 -14.45 -9.07
N TRP A 139 -0.14 -13.24 -8.57
CA TRP A 139 0.60 -12.12 -9.14
C TRP A 139 2.12 -12.23 -8.93
N ARG A 140 2.54 -12.74 -7.79
CA ARG A 140 3.96 -13.06 -7.54
C ARG A 140 4.48 -14.08 -8.54
N TYR A 141 3.70 -15.14 -8.79
CA TYR A 141 4.04 -16.17 -9.77
C TYR A 141 4.18 -15.57 -11.18
N PHE A 142 3.24 -14.74 -11.60
CA PHE A 142 3.24 -14.10 -12.91
C PHE A 142 4.40 -13.11 -13.08
N MET A 143 4.73 -12.33 -12.05
CA MET A 143 5.87 -11.40 -12.08
C MET A 143 7.22 -12.12 -12.01
N ALA A 144 7.30 -13.25 -11.34
CA ALA A 144 8.51 -14.08 -11.31
C ALA A 144 8.83 -14.66 -12.71
N GLN A 145 7.82 -15.08 -13.46
CA GLN A 145 8.02 -15.56 -14.83
C GLN A 145 8.53 -14.49 -15.80
N ARG A 146 8.10 -13.23 -15.65
CA ARG A 146 8.57 -12.12 -16.49
C ARG A 146 10.01 -11.71 -16.25
N ARG A 147 10.59 -12.03 -15.09
CA ARG A 147 12.01 -11.75 -14.79
C ARG A 147 12.96 -12.78 -15.40
N GLN A 148 12.45 -13.88 -15.93
CA GLN A 148 13.23 -14.95 -16.55
C GLN A 148 13.15 -14.94 -18.08
N ALA A 149 12.39 -14.06 -18.67
CA ALA A 149 12.29 -13.79 -20.12
C ALA A 149 12.98 -12.47 -20.48
#